data_1a58c868862f5c338225bae05ba91a78
#
_entry.id   1a58c868862f5c338225bae05ba91a78
#
_cell.length_a   1.000
_cell.length_b   1.000
_cell.length_c   1.000
_cell.angle_alpha   90.00
_cell.angle_beta   90.00
_cell.angle_gamma   90.00
#
_symmetry.space_group_name_H-M   'P 1'
#
loop_
_entity.id
_entity.type
_entity.pdbx_description
1 polymer ?
#
loop_
_entity_poly.entity_id
_entity_poly.type
_entity_poly.pdbx_seq_one_letter_code
_entity_poly.pdbx_strand_id
1 'polypeptide(L)'
;MHYKKVKGILSSSNGMNLYRGCLHGCIYCDSRSDCYHMDHLFEDIEVKENALELLDASLKKKRKPCMIGMGAMTDPYIPLEDQLLYTRGALEIIDRNGFGVTLITKSSRVLRDLDILKSIQTHSKCVIQMTLTTYDEELCKKLEPNVSTTKERFETLLTLQKDSSKRRYTYYCLVDTYSSVYQ
;
A
#
# COMPACT_ATOMS: atom_id res chain seq x y z
N MET A 1 19.33 0.55 1.06
CA MET A 1 18.29 1.46 1.60
C MET A 1 18.95 2.75 2.07
N HIS A 2 18.38 3.89 1.74
CA HIS A 2 18.84 5.21 2.17
C HIS A 2 17.65 6.13 2.53
N TYR A 3 17.94 7.20 3.27
CA TYR A 3 16.93 8.18 3.68
C TYR A 3 17.07 9.47 2.87
N LYS A 4 15.94 10.06 2.52
CA LYS A 4 15.89 11.32 1.76
C LYS A 4 14.76 12.22 2.28
N LYS A 5 15.09 13.48 2.54
CA LYS A 5 14.07 14.49 2.85
C LYS A 5 13.40 14.96 1.58
N VAL A 6 12.06 15.02 1.60
CA VAL A 6 11.25 15.45 0.48
C VAL A 6 10.51 16.75 0.78
N LYS A 7 10.10 17.47 -0.26
CA LYS A 7 9.38 18.77 -0.12
C LYS A 7 7.87 18.61 0.07
N GLY A 8 7.31 17.47 -0.28
CA GLY A 8 5.89 17.17 -0.17
C GLY A 8 5.64 15.67 -0.20
N ILE A 9 4.50 15.24 0.32
CA ILE A 9 4.15 13.81 0.40
C ILE A 9 2.87 13.48 -0.36
N LEU A 10 1.90 14.38 -0.42
CA LEU A 10 0.64 14.16 -1.12
C LEU A 10 0.70 14.70 -2.55
N SER A 11 0.22 13.90 -3.50
CA SER A 11 -0.07 14.34 -4.85
C SER A 11 -1.33 15.23 -4.90
N SER A 12 -1.60 15.84 -6.05
CA SER A 12 -2.84 16.60 -6.29
C SER A 12 -4.11 15.77 -6.07
N SER A 13 -4.03 14.45 -6.33
CA SER A 13 -5.12 13.48 -6.12
C SER A 13 -5.10 12.80 -4.76
N ASN A 14 -4.34 13.33 -3.81
CA ASN A 14 -4.17 12.79 -2.45
C ASN A 14 -3.53 11.40 -2.38
N GLY A 15 -2.81 11.00 -3.42
CA GLY A 15 -1.97 9.80 -3.38
C GLY A 15 -0.65 10.08 -2.69
N MET A 16 -0.11 9.08 -1.98
CA MET A 16 1.22 9.14 -1.39
C MET A 16 1.96 7.82 -1.51
N ASN A 17 3.29 7.91 -1.51
CA ASN A 17 4.19 6.77 -1.35
C ASN A 17 5.24 7.16 -0.30
N LEU A 18 5.34 6.37 0.75
CA LEU A 18 6.31 6.58 1.85
C LEU A 18 7.73 6.22 1.43
N TYR A 19 7.81 5.34 0.45
CA TYR A 19 9.04 4.80 -0.12
C TYR A 19 9.12 5.09 -1.61
N ARG A 20 10.31 4.95 -2.16
CA ARG A 20 10.56 4.89 -3.59
C ARG A 20 11.43 3.66 -3.88
N GLY A 21 11.04 2.85 -4.88
CA GLY A 21 11.53 1.50 -5.08
C GLY A 21 10.69 0.46 -4.33
N CYS A 22 10.90 -0.83 -4.62
CA CYS A 22 10.13 -1.91 -4.02
C CYS A 22 10.93 -3.22 -4.00
N LEU A 23 10.81 -3.99 -2.92
CA LEU A 23 11.49 -5.26 -2.72
C LEU A 23 10.66 -6.48 -3.12
N HIS A 24 9.43 -6.30 -3.58
CA HIS A 24 8.54 -7.41 -3.98
C HIS A 24 9.04 -8.16 -5.22
N GLY A 25 9.86 -7.53 -6.06
CA GLY A 25 10.53 -8.17 -7.18
C GLY A 25 9.62 -8.56 -8.34
N CYS A 26 8.42 -8.00 -8.44
CA CYS A 26 7.48 -8.29 -9.53
C CYS A 26 8.15 -8.03 -10.88
N ILE A 27 8.20 -9.05 -11.75
CA ILE A 27 8.92 -8.95 -13.04
C ILE A 27 8.23 -8.02 -14.05
N TYR A 28 6.95 -7.77 -13.88
CA TYR A 28 6.11 -6.90 -14.73
C TYR A 28 5.92 -5.49 -14.14
N CYS A 29 6.68 -5.10 -13.11
CA CYS A 29 6.46 -3.86 -12.38
C CYS A 29 6.74 -2.63 -13.24
N ASP A 30 5.67 -1.89 -13.57
CA ASP A 30 5.74 -0.64 -14.33
C ASP A 30 6.54 0.46 -13.62
N SER A 31 6.56 0.44 -12.28
CA SER A 31 7.31 1.42 -11.47
C SER A 31 8.84 1.35 -11.68
N ARG A 32 9.34 0.33 -12.41
CA ARG A 32 10.74 0.23 -12.86
C ARG A 32 11.02 1.03 -14.13
N SER A 33 9.98 1.52 -14.78
CA SER A 33 10.09 2.25 -16.04
C SER A 33 10.88 3.56 -15.87
N ASP A 34 11.64 3.93 -16.89
CA ASP A 34 12.43 5.16 -16.93
C ASP A 34 11.60 6.42 -16.77
N CYS A 35 10.30 6.37 -17.08
CA CYS A 35 9.38 7.49 -16.89
C CYS A 35 9.26 7.95 -15.43
N TYR A 36 9.63 7.13 -14.47
CA TYR A 36 9.65 7.48 -13.04
C TYR A 36 10.96 8.13 -12.59
N HIS A 37 11.94 8.24 -13.51
CA HIS A 37 13.21 8.93 -13.27
C HIS A 37 13.90 8.51 -11.96
N MET A 38 14.07 7.19 -11.76
CA MET A 38 14.84 6.66 -10.64
C MET A 38 16.31 6.99 -10.87
N ASP A 39 16.95 7.61 -9.88
CA ASP A 39 18.36 7.96 -9.87
C ASP A 39 19.23 6.93 -9.12
N HIS A 40 18.62 5.84 -8.67
CA HIS A 40 19.25 4.72 -7.96
C HIS A 40 18.61 3.39 -8.38
N LEU A 41 19.20 2.27 -7.96
CA LEU A 41 18.63 0.94 -8.21
C LEU A 41 17.25 0.83 -7.58
N PHE A 42 16.31 0.21 -8.27
CA PHE A 42 14.91 0.06 -7.82
C PHE A 42 14.80 -0.69 -6.49
N GLU A 43 15.74 -1.60 -6.20
CA GLU A 43 15.83 -2.37 -4.96
C GLU A 43 16.55 -1.60 -3.83
N ASP A 44 17.25 -0.50 -4.12
CA ASP A 44 17.79 0.40 -3.11
C ASP A 44 16.68 1.36 -2.64
N ILE A 45 15.94 0.95 -1.63
CA ILE A 45 14.75 1.67 -1.18
C ILE A 45 15.12 3.06 -0.63
N GLU A 46 14.57 4.10 -1.26
CA GLU A 46 14.58 5.45 -0.72
C GLU A 46 13.44 5.58 0.30
N VAL A 47 13.77 5.83 1.56
CA VAL A 47 12.82 6.11 2.64
C VAL A 47 12.63 7.62 2.74
N LYS A 48 11.41 8.12 2.61
CA LYS A 48 11.12 9.55 2.77
C LYS A 48 11.11 9.92 4.24
N GLU A 49 12.27 10.33 4.76
CA GLU A 49 12.56 10.53 6.18
C GLU A 49 11.50 11.39 6.91
N ASN A 50 11.09 12.49 6.28
CA ASN A 50 10.15 13.45 6.84
C ASN A 50 8.70 13.25 6.38
N ALA A 51 8.36 12.06 5.85
CA ALA A 51 7.04 11.79 5.26
C ALA A 51 5.90 11.95 6.26
N LEU A 52 6.06 11.45 7.49
CA LEU A 52 5.02 11.50 8.52
C LEU A 52 4.74 12.93 8.98
N GLU A 53 5.77 13.74 9.17
CA GLU A 53 5.63 15.17 9.52
C GLU A 53 4.90 15.94 8.42
N LEU A 54 5.30 15.72 7.17
CA LEU A 54 4.68 16.36 6.02
C LEU A 54 3.22 15.93 5.83
N LEU A 55 2.92 14.65 6.10
CA LEU A 55 1.56 14.13 6.04
C LEU A 55 0.67 14.85 7.07
N ASP A 56 1.08 14.86 8.33
CA ASP A 56 0.32 15.51 9.40
C ASP A 56 0.08 16.99 9.12
N ALA A 57 1.13 17.72 8.72
CA ALA A 57 1.02 19.13 8.35
C ALA A 57 0.10 19.35 7.14
N SER A 58 0.11 18.43 6.17
CA SER A 58 -0.73 18.51 4.97
C SER A 58 -2.20 18.26 5.29
N LEU A 59 -2.49 17.26 6.12
CA LEU A 59 -3.88 16.92 6.49
C LEU A 59 -4.51 18.03 7.35
N LYS A 60 -3.78 18.61 8.29
CA LYS A 60 -4.25 19.74 9.11
C LYS A 60 -4.61 20.99 8.30
N LYS A 61 -3.99 21.18 7.13
CA LYS A 61 -4.31 22.30 6.22
C LYS A 61 -5.55 22.06 5.36
N LYS A 62 -6.01 20.81 5.24
CA LYS A 62 -7.17 20.49 4.39
C LYS A 62 -8.48 20.92 5.07
N ARG A 63 -9.33 21.60 4.29
CA ARG A 63 -10.64 22.08 4.78
C ARG A 63 -11.70 20.99 4.90
N LYS A 64 -11.54 19.89 4.16
CA LYS A 64 -12.50 18.77 4.13
C LYS A 64 -11.76 17.43 4.14
N PRO A 65 -12.22 16.45 4.92
CA PRO A 65 -11.69 15.09 4.84
C PRO A 65 -11.85 14.52 3.43
N CYS A 66 -10.88 13.70 3.04
CA CYS A 66 -10.86 12.97 1.77
C CYS A 66 -10.21 11.61 1.96
N MET A 67 -10.17 10.80 0.90
CA MET A 67 -9.43 9.54 0.89
C MET A 67 -7.96 9.81 0.59
N ILE A 68 -7.09 9.20 1.36
CA ILE A 68 -5.64 9.20 1.10
C ILE A 68 -5.28 7.88 0.43
N GLY A 69 -4.67 7.97 -0.76
CA GLY A 69 -4.29 6.80 -1.55
C GLY A 69 -2.86 6.34 -1.25
N MET A 70 -2.64 5.04 -1.04
CA MET A 70 -1.33 4.42 -0.82
C MET A 70 -1.15 3.20 -1.72
N GLY A 71 0.08 2.94 -2.17
CA GLY A 71 0.43 1.72 -2.88
C GLY A 71 0.40 1.81 -4.42
N ALA A 72 0.27 3.01 -4.99
CA ALA A 72 0.22 3.17 -6.44
C ALA A 72 1.57 2.89 -7.13
N MET A 73 2.70 3.25 -6.51
CA MET A 73 4.05 3.03 -7.06
C MET A 73 4.87 2.04 -6.24
N THR A 74 4.79 2.16 -4.93
CA THR A 74 5.49 1.28 -3.99
C THR A 74 4.47 0.66 -3.06
N ASP A 75 4.53 -0.65 -2.86
CA ASP A 75 3.66 -1.32 -1.90
C ASP A 75 3.91 -0.74 -0.49
N PRO A 76 2.88 -0.31 0.24
CA PRO A 76 3.03 0.25 1.58
C PRO A 76 3.51 -0.79 2.61
N TYR A 77 3.45 -2.08 2.29
CA TYR A 77 3.86 -3.18 3.17
C TYR A 77 5.03 -3.99 2.60
N ILE A 78 6.05 -3.30 2.07
CA ILE A 78 7.34 -3.93 1.74
C ILE A 78 7.97 -4.57 2.99
N PRO A 79 8.88 -5.55 2.86
CA PRO A 79 9.50 -6.20 4.02
C PRO A 79 10.13 -5.27 5.06
N LEU A 80 10.63 -4.09 4.64
CA LEU A 80 11.20 -3.10 5.55
C LEU A 80 10.18 -2.53 6.56
N GLU A 81 8.90 -2.62 6.27
CA GLU A 81 7.83 -2.17 7.17
C GLU A 81 7.78 -2.95 8.51
N ASP A 82 8.34 -4.15 8.55
CA ASP A 82 8.45 -4.91 9.81
C ASP A 82 9.35 -4.20 10.84
N GLN A 83 10.25 -3.32 10.37
CA GLN A 83 11.19 -2.55 11.19
C GLN A 83 10.83 -1.06 11.26
N LEU A 84 10.46 -0.47 10.14
CA LEU A 84 10.30 0.99 10.00
C LEU A 84 8.95 1.50 10.51
N LEU A 85 7.89 0.71 10.39
CA LEU A 85 6.52 1.05 10.83
C LEU A 85 5.99 2.39 10.26
N TYR A 86 6.51 2.84 9.12
CA TYR A 86 6.10 4.10 8.50
C TYR A 86 4.66 4.07 8.01
N THR A 87 4.21 2.94 7.45
CA THR A 87 2.82 2.75 7.05
C THR A 87 1.89 2.82 8.25
N ARG A 88 2.25 2.18 9.36
CA ARG A 88 1.49 2.28 10.62
C ARG A 88 1.41 3.74 11.10
N GLY A 89 2.55 4.43 11.17
CA GLY A 89 2.58 5.84 11.56
C GLY A 89 1.75 6.75 10.65
N ALA A 90 1.74 6.48 9.34
CA ALA A 90 0.91 7.20 8.39
C ALA A 90 -0.59 6.94 8.61
N LEU A 91 -0.98 5.69 8.87
CA LEU A 91 -2.37 5.33 9.20
C LEU A 91 -2.84 5.99 10.49
N GLU A 92 -2.00 6.03 11.54
CA GLU A 92 -2.30 6.74 12.79
C GLU A 92 -2.52 8.25 12.58
N ILE A 93 -1.74 8.85 11.68
CA ILE A 93 -1.91 10.26 11.31
C ILE A 93 -3.21 10.47 10.54
N ILE A 94 -3.54 9.59 9.60
CA ILE A 94 -4.78 9.63 8.83
C ILE A 94 -5.99 9.50 9.76
N ASP A 95 -5.94 8.55 10.69
CA ASP A 95 -7.00 8.27 11.65
C ASP A 95 -7.28 9.47 12.56
N ARG A 96 -6.26 9.97 13.26
CA ARG A 96 -6.42 11.09 14.21
C ARG A 96 -6.85 12.42 13.55
N ASN A 97 -6.61 12.59 12.24
CA ASN A 97 -7.05 13.76 11.50
C ASN A 97 -8.45 13.56 10.84
N GLY A 98 -9.08 12.41 11.02
CA GLY A 98 -10.44 12.14 10.51
C GLY A 98 -10.54 11.87 9.00
N PHE A 99 -9.44 11.44 8.37
CA PHE A 99 -9.41 11.15 6.93
C PHE A 99 -9.67 9.67 6.66
N GLY A 100 -10.08 9.36 5.42
CA GLY A 100 -10.19 7.99 4.94
C GLY A 100 -8.91 7.51 4.27
N VAL A 101 -8.82 6.21 4.03
CA VAL A 101 -7.69 5.59 3.36
C VAL A 101 -8.14 4.64 2.26
N THR A 102 -7.43 4.63 1.15
CA THR A 102 -7.43 3.55 0.18
C THR A 102 -6.00 3.08 -0.01
N LEU A 103 -5.76 1.78 0.15
CA LEU A 103 -4.44 1.22 -0.02
C LEU A 103 -4.47 -0.03 -0.90
N ILE A 104 -3.43 -0.16 -1.72
CA ILE A 104 -3.21 -1.30 -2.61
C ILE A 104 -1.97 -2.03 -2.11
N THR A 105 -2.07 -3.34 -1.92
CA THR A 105 -0.95 -4.16 -1.45
C THR A 105 -0.99 -5.58 -2.00
N LYS A 106 0.16 -6.24 -2.01
CA LYS A 106 0.34 -7.68 -2.25
C LYS A 106 0.81 -8.42 -0.99
N SER A 107 0.75 -7.74 0.16
CA SER A 107 1.31 -8.25 1.42
C SER A 107 0.23 -8.52 2.46
N SER A 108 0.28 -9.70 3.07
CA SER A 108 -0.55 -10.06 4.23
C SER A 108 -0.22 -9.23 5.48
N ARG A 109 0.90 -8.48 5.48
CA ARG A 109 1.29 -7.55 6.56
C ARG A 109 0.25 -6.48 6.87
N VAL A 110 -0.67 -6.21 5.95
CA VAL A 110 -1.80 -5.30 6.20
C VAL A 110 -2.60 -5.67 7.43
N LEU A 111 -2.66 -6.96 7.79
CA LEU A 111 -3.34 -7.45 8.99
C LEU A 111 -2.70 -6.95 10.30
N ARG A 112 -1.41 -6.57 10.28
CA ARG A 112 -0.73 -5.96 11.43
C ARG A 112 -1.43 -4.69 11.93
N ASP A 113 -1.97 -3.91 10.99
CA ASP A 113 -2.53 -2.59 11.24
C ASP A 113 -4.07 -2.58 11.25
N LEU A 114 -4.68 -3.76 11.41
CA LEU A 114 -6.13 -3.95 11.38
C LEU A 114 -6.86 -3.12 12.44
N ASP A 115 -6.25 -2.91 13.60
CA ASP A 115 -6.76 -2.07 14.69
C ASP A 115 -6.99 -0.62 14.22
N ILE A 116 -6.01 -0.02 13.54
CA ILE A 116 -6.08 1.34 13.04
C ILE A 116 -7.04 1.44 11.85
N LEU A 117 -6.99 0.48 10.95
CA LEU A 117 -7.90 0.41 9.80
C LEU A 117 -9.38 0.35 10.25
N LYS A 118 -9.66 -0.38 11.34
CA LYS A 118 -10.98 -0.40 11.98
C LYS A 118 -11.34 0.96 12.59
N SER A 119 -10.39 1.61 13.26
CA SER A 119 -10.59 2.95 13.82
C SER A 119 -10.98 3.94 12.72
N ILE A 120 -10.21 4.02 11.64
CA ILE A 120 -10.51 4.87 10.47
C ILE A 120 -11.94 4.63 9.97
N GLN A 121 -12.36 3.37 9.92
CA GLN A 121 -13.67 3.00 9.43
C GLN A 121 -14.82 3.52 10.29
N THR A 122 -14.62 3.79 11.56
CA THR A 122 -15.68 4.32 12.44
C THR A 122 -16.15 5.70 11.99
N HIS A 123 -15.28 6.51 11.41
CA HIS A 123 -15.55 7.90 11.05
C HIS A 123 -15.38 8.21 9.55
N SER A 124 -14.66 7.38 8.78
CA SER A 124 -14.41 7.62 7.36
C SER A 124 -14.45 6.32 6.54
N LYS A 125 -14.09 6.39 5.26
CA LYS A 125 -13.98 5.21 4.39
C LYS A 125 -12.59 4.59 4.52
N CYS A 126 -12.55 3.26 4.63
CA CYS A 126 -11.34 2.47 4.56
C CYS A 126 -11.49 1.42 3.45
N VAL A 127 -10.64 1.50 2.43
CA VAL A 127 -10.66 0.61 1.26
C VAL A 127 -9.33 -0.08 1.15
N ILE A 128 -9.32 -1.41 1.20
CA ILE A 128 -8.13 -2.23 1.02
C ILE A 128 -8.28 -3.00 -0.29
N GLN A 129 -7.32 -2.85 -1.15
CA GLN A 129 -7.25 -3.54 -2.43
C GLN A 129 -6.06 -4.49 -2.38
N MET A 130 -6.32 -5.78 -2.58
CA MET A 130 -5.28 -6.77 -2.65
C MET A 130 -5.17 -7.29 -4.07
N THR A 131 -3.98 -7.17 -4.66
CA THR A 131 -3.73 -7.66 -6.00
C THR A 131 -3.52 -9.17 -5.97
N LEU A 132 -4.30 -9.90 -6.76
CA LEU A 132 -4.14 -11.33 -7.04
C LEU A 132 -3.83 -11.50 -8.52
N THR A 133 -2.60 -11.83 -8.86
CA THR A 133 -2.14 -11.93 -10.25
C THR A 133 -2.48 -13.27 -10.87
N THR A 134 -2.42 -14.34 -10.09
CA THR A 134 -2.72 -15.71 -10.51
C THR A 134 -3.12 -16.56 -9.32
N TYR A 135 -3.90 -17.63 -9.58
CA TYR A 135 -4.21 -18.66 -8.58
C TYR A 135 -3.15 -19.75 -8.52
N ASP A 136 -2.28 -19.85 -9.52
CA ASP A 136 -1.17 -20.79 -9.56
C ASP A 136 -0.01 -20.27 -8.70
N GLU A 137 0.28 -20.95 -7.59
CA GLU A 137 1.33 -20.58 -6.64
C GLU A 137 2.73 -20.65 -7.26
N GLU A 138 3.00 -21.60 -8.15
CA GLU A 138 4.30 -21.73 -8.81
C GLU A 138 4.52 -20.61 -9.84
N LEU A 139 3.46 -20.24 -10.55
CA LEU A 139 3.49 -19.10 -11.44
C LEU A 139 3.62 -17.79 -10.63
N CYS A 140 2.89 -17.68 -9.52
CA CYS A 140 2.98 -16.53 -8.62
C CYS A 140 4.42 -16.30 -8.15
N LYS A 141 5.11 -17.33 -7.67
CA LYS A 141 6.53 -17.24 -7.24
C LYS A 141 7.47 -16.78 -8.35
N LYS A 142 7.18 -17.15 -9.60
CA LYS A 142 7.98 -16.70 -10.75
C LYS A 142 7.74 -15.25 -11.11
N LEU A 143 6.48 -14.80 -11.04
CA LEU A 143 6.08 -13.44 -11.40
C LEU A 143 6.34 -12.43 -10.27
N GLU A 144 6.17 -12.86 -9.01
CA GLU A 144 6.15 -12.02 -7.81
C GLU A 144 6.93 -12.70 -6.67
N PRO A 145 8.25 -12.83 -6.75
CA PRO A 145 9.02 -13.74 -5.89
C PRO A 145 8.99 -13.40 -4.39
N ASN A 146 8.80 -12.14 -4.02
CA ASN A 146 8.91 -11.68 -2.64
C ASN A 146 7.61 -11.08 -2.07
N VAL A 147 6.46 -11.45 -2.64
CA VAL A 147 5.14 -11.07 -2.09
C VAL A 147 4.59 -12.19 -1.22
N SER A 148 3.51 -11.92 -0.50
CA SER A 148 2.71 -12.97 0.12
C SER A 148 2.15 -13.91 -0.95
N THR A 149 2.11 -15.21 -0.66
CA THR A 149 1.55 -16.22 -1.57
C THR A 149 0.09 -15.89 -1.95
N THR A 150 -0.39 -16.43 -3.04
CA THR A 150 -1.79 -16.25 -3.44
C THR A 150 -2.74 -16.74 -2.33
N LYS A 151 -2.42 -17.86 -1.70
CA LYS A 151 -3.19 -18.40 -0.56
C LYS A 151 -3.21 -17.41 0.61
N GLU A 152 -2.06 -16.89 1.05
CA GLU A 152 -1.99 -15.92 2.14
C GLU A 152 -2.76 -14.64 1.82
N ARG A 153 -2.68 -14.15 0.58
CA ARG A 153 -3.46 -12.99 0.15
C ARG A 153 -4.96 -13.25 0.19
N PHE A 154 -5.40 -14.42 -0.23
CA PHE A 154 -6.79 -14.81 -0.16
C PHE A 154 -7.28 -14.94 1.29
N GLU A 155 -6.51 -15.59 2.17
CA GLU A 155 -6.80 -15.70 3.60
C GLU A 155 -6.85 -14.33 4.28
N THR A 156 -5.98 -13.41 3.85
CA THR A 156 -6.00 -12.00 4.29
C THR A 156 -7.32 -11.34 3.93
N LEU A 157 -7.80 -11.49 2.69
CA LEU A 157 -9.10 -10.95 2.26
C LEU A 157 -10.25 -11.53 3.06
N LEU A 158 -10.24 -12.84 3.31
CA LEU A 158 -11.26 -13.49 4.16
C LEU A 158 -11.24 -12.95 5.59
N THR A 159 -10.06 -12.72 6.15
CA THR A 159 -9.91 -12.15 7.50
C THR A 159 -10.47 -10.73 7.55
N LEU A 160 -10.10 -9.90 6.60
CA LEU A 160 -10.61 -8.54 6.46
C LEU A 160 -12.14 -8.53 6.30
N GLN A 161 -12.71 -9.47 5.52
CA GLN A 161 -14.15 -9.58 5.30
C GLN A 161 -14.90 -10.02 6.56
N LYS A 162 -14.42 -11.00 7.30
CA LYS A 162 -15.07 -11.48 8.54
C LYS A 162 -15.18 -10.39 9.59
N ASP A 163 -14.21 -9.50 9.64
CA ASP A 163 -14.14 -8.40 10.57
C ASP A 163 -15.03 -7.20 10.17
N SER A 164 -15.57 -7.24 8.95
CA SER A 164 -16.39 -6.18 8.37
C SER A 164 -17.88 -6.25 8.75
N SER A 165 -18.23 -6.63 9.97
CA SER A 165 -19.63 -6.79 10.43
C SER A 165 -20.52 -5.55 10.28
N LYS A 166 -20.02 -4.41 9.78
CA LYS A 166 -20.76 -3.18 9.44
C LYS A 166 -20.33 -2.61 8.08
N ARG A 167 -21.06 -2.89 7.05
CA ARG A 167 -21.35 -2.26 5.72
C ARG A 167 -20.45 -1.16 5.12
N ARG A 168 -19.20 -0.91 5.54
CA ARG A 168 -18.37 0.19 5.01
C ARG A 168 -17.00 -0.21 4.44
N TYR A 169 -16.65 -1.50 4.46
CA TYR A 169 -15.48 -1.98 3.74
C TYR A 169 -15.85 -2.28 2.29
N THR A 170 -15.09 -1.76 1.37
CA THR A 170 -15.11 -2.23 0.00
C THR A 170 -13.77 -2.90 -0.24
N TYR A 171 -13.77 -4.22 -0.35
CA TYR A 171 -12.60 -4.98 -0.76
C TYR A 171 -12.67 -5.19 -2.26
N TYR A 172 -11.63 -4.83 -2.95
CA TYR A 172 -11.47 -5.17 -4.35
C TYR A 172 -10.34 -6.19 -4.48
N CYS A 173 -10.69 -7.36 -4.98
CA CYS A 173 -9.73 -8.27 -5.55
C CYS A 173 -9.47 -7.78 -6.99
N LEU A 174 -8.34 -7.16 -7.25
CA LEU A 174 -7.89 -6.92 -8.61
C LEU A 174 -7.24 -8.22 -9.09
N VAL A 175 -8.01 -9.07 -9.76
CA VAL A 175 -7.46 -10.18 -10.55
C VAL A 175 -7.00 -9.56 -11.86
N ASP A 176 -5.72 -9.29 -11.97
CA ASP A 176 -5.13 -8.97 -13.26
C ASP A 176 -4.98 -10.30 -14.00
N THR A 177 -5.87 -10.53 -14.96
CA THR A 177 -5.92 -11.78 -15.73
C THR A 177 -4.81 -11.80 -16.77
N TYR A 178 -3.57 -12.01 -16.35
CA TYR A 178 -2.47 -12.35 -17.26
C TYR A 178 -2.57 -13.79 -17.81
N SER A 179 -3.64 -14.53 -17.50
CA SER A 179 -3.83 -15.90 -17.96
C SER A 179 -4.20 -16.03 -19.45
N SER A 180 -4.43 -14.94 -20.18
CA SER A 180 -4.84 -15.00 -21.60
C SER A 180 -3.76 -14.64 -22.62
N VAL A 181 -2.53 -14.31 -22.20
CA VAL A 181 -1.49 -13.81 -23.11
C VAL A 181 -0.37 -14.84 -23.39
N TYR A 182 -0.36 -15.97 -22.70
CA TYR A 182 0.65 -17.03 -22.89
C TYR A 182 0.01 -18.42 -23.09
N GLN A 183 -1.00 -18.51 -23.96
CA GLN A 183 -1.37 -19.76 -24.62
C GLN A 183 -0.95 -19.72 -26.07
#